data_a7008d2b3477c63d9696480f7fb7d496
#
_entry.id   a7008d2b3477c63d9696480f7fb7d496
#
_cell.length_a   1.000
_cell.length_b   1.000
_cell.length_c   1.000
_cell.angle_alpha   90.00
_cell.angle_beta   90.00
_cell.angle_gamma   90.00
#
_symmetry.space_group_name_H-M   'P 1'
#
loop_
_entity.id
_entity.type
_entity.pdbx_description
1 polymer ?
#
loop_
_entity_poly.entity_id
_entity_poly.type
_entity_poly.pdbx_seq_one_letter_code
_entity_poly.pdbx_strand_id
1 'polypeptide(L)'
;MARNTGWCIPLDKLKIREITLFAVLGAMTFAAKYAMAFLPNIEPVSLFVMLFAVAFGKKAVYPIYLYVLLELLFFGLGTWNIMYLYIWGILALAAYGCRGMENPLGWAILSGCFGLLFGAFCAPVDVAIGGVGYAVSKWISGIPFDITHCAGNFVIAFVLFRPMRQMLTKLNKQ
;
A
#
# COMPACT_ATOMS: atom_id res chain seq x y z
N MET A 1 12.97 -22.75 -21.56
CA MET A 1 11.93 -21.95 -20.89
C MET A 1 12.43 -20.51 -20.77
N ALA A 2 12.01 -19.64 -21.68
CA ALA A 2 12.44 -18.24 -21.72
C ALA A 2 11.69 -17.47 -20.63
N ARG A 3 12.41 -16.91 -19.65
CA ARG A 3 11.89 -15.94 -18.71
C ARG A 3 11.64 -14.64 -19.48
N ASN A 4 10.37 -14.33 -19.72
CA ASN A 4 9.96 -13.06 -20.30
C ASN A 4 10.22 -11.94 -19.25
N THR A 5 11.38 -11.29 -19.32
CA THR A 5 11.79 -10.12 -18.52
C THR A 5 11.29 -8.80 -19.12
N GLY A 6 10.16 -8.82 -19.78
CA GLY A 6 9.59 -7.65 -20.41
C GLY A 6 9.06 -6.63 -19.40
N TRP A 7 9.84 -5.62 -19.06
CA TRP A 7 9.44 -4.42 -18.29
C TRP A 7 8.59 -3.42 -19.10
N CYS A 8 8.34 -3.68 -20.37
CA CYS A 8 7.37 -2.91 -21.13
C CYS A 8 5.96 -3.36 -20.72
N ILE A 9 5.22 -2.49 -20.08
CA ILE A 9 3.76 -2.65 -19.89
C ILE A 9 3.15 -2.39 -21.28
N PRO A 10 2.65 -3.40 -22.03
CA PRO A 10 1.62 -3.09 -22.98
C PRO A 10 0.46 -2.61 -22.10
N LEU A 11 -0.02 -1.40 -22.37
CA LEU A 11 -1.31 -0.95 -21.88
C LEU A 11 -2.36 -1.80 -22.63
N ASP A 12 -2.45 -3.07 -22.27
CA ASP A 12 -3.54 -3.92 -22.66
C ASP A 12 -4.79 -3.17 -22.21
N LYS A 13 -5.65 -2.88 -23.17
CA LYS A 13 -6.92 -2.18 -22.94
C LYS A 13 -7.60 -2.88 -21.77
N LEU A 14 -7.72 -2.19 -20.64
CA LEU A 14 -8.44 -2.72 -19.48
C LEU A 14 -9.86 -3.08 -19.95
N LYS A 15 -10.29 -4.27 -19.61
CA LYS A 15 -11.68 -4.67 -19.83
C LYS A 15 -12.57 -3.84 -18.89
N ILE A 16 -13.79 -3.53 -19.33
CA ILE A 16 -14.77 -2.77 -18.51
C ILE A 16 -14.90 -3.37 -17.11
N ARG A 17 -14.94 -4.69 -17.01
CA ARG A 17 -14.97 -5.42 -15.74
C ARG A 17 -13.78 -5.11 -14.84
N GLU A 18 -12.56 -5.04 -15.39
CA GLU A 18 -11.36 -4.70 -14.62
C GLU A 18 -11.41 -3.26 -14.12
N ILE A 19 -11.88 -2.33 -14.96
CA ILE A 19 -12.06 -0.93 -14.58
C ILE A 19 -13.01 -0.83 -13.39
N THR A 20 -14.17 -1.47 -13.48
CA THR A 20 -15.17 -1.49 -12.39
C THR A 20 -14.59 -2.12 -11.12
N LEU A 21 -13.90 -3.26 -11.24
CA LEU A 21 -13.28 -3.93 -10.10
C LEU A 21 -12.25 -3.04 -9.40
N PHE A 22 -11.34 -2.42 -10.17
CA PHE A 22 -10.29 -1.57 -9.60
C PHE A 22 -10.88 -0.29 -9.00
N ALA A 23 -11.94 0.26 -9.60
CA ALA A 23 -12.66 1.40 -9.04
C ALA A 23 -13.28 1.07 -7.67
N VAL A 24 -13.95 -0.06 -7.55
CA VAL A 24 -14.53 -0.52 -6.29
C VAL A 24 -13.46 -0.80 -5.25
N LEU A 25 -12.35 -1.47 -5.62
CA LEU A 25 -11.27 -1.80 -4.70
C LEU A 25 -10.55 -0.56 -4.18
N GLY A 26 -10.29 0.43 -5.04
CA GLY A 26 -9.69 1.71 -4.61
C GLY A 26 -10.61 2.49 -3.68
N ALA A 27 -11.91 2.58 -4.01
CA ALA A 27 -12.91 3.21 -3.15
C ALA A 27 -13.08 2.48 -1.81
N MET A 28 -13.07 1.14 -1.80
CA MET A 28 -13.09 0.34 -0.56
C MET A 28 -11.87 0.61 0.32
N THR A 29 -10.68 0.74 -0.27
CA THR A 29 -9.47 1.06 0.48
C THR A 29 -9.60 2.41 1.17
N PHE A 30 -10.09 3.43 0.45
CA PHE A 30 -10.35 4.76 1.00
C PHE A 30 -11.41 4.70 2.12
N ALA A 31 -12.54 4.04 1.87
CA ALA A 31 -13.63 3.92 2.84
C ALA A 31 -13.19 3.18 4.12
N ALA A 32 -12.39 2.11 3.99
CA ALA A 32 -11.88 1.36 5.11
C ALA A 32 -10.89 2.18 5.95
N LYS A 33 -10.01 2.97 5.32
CA LYS A 33 -9.14 3.91 6.03
C LYS A 33 -9.96 4.95 6.77
N TYR A 34 -10.93 5.58 6.10
CA TYR A 34 -11.78 6.60 6.70
C TYR A 34 -12.58 6.04 7.89
N ALA A 35 -13.13 4.83 7.76
CA ALA A 35 -13.85 4.16 8.84
C ALA A 35 -12.98 3.88 10.07
N MET A 36 -11.65 3.76 9.90
CA MET A 36 -10.70 3.53 10.99
C MET A 36 -9.95 4.81 11.41
N ALA A 37 -10.33 5.99 10.91
CA ALA A 37 -9.65 7.27 11.19
C ALA A 37 -9.63 7.66 12.69
N PHE A 38 -10.48 7.05 13.52
CA PHE A 38 -10.45 7.21 14.98
C PHE A 38 -9.32 6.45 15.67
N LEU A 39 -8.62 5.55 14.95
CA LEU A 39 -7.45 4.81 15.43
C LEU A 39 -6.19 5.36 14.75
N PRO A 40 -5.41 6.22 15.41
CA PRO A 40 -4.23 6.81 14.79
C PRO A 40 -3.24 5.75 14.33
N ASN A 41 -2.83 5.83 13.06
CA ASN A 41 -1.87 4.92 12.42
C ASN A 41 -2.22 3.41 12.46
N ILE A 42 -3.50 3.07 12.70
CA ILE A 42 -4.02 1.72 12.55
C ILE A 42 -4.98 1.74 11.37
N GLU A 43 -4.49 1.36 10.20
CA GLU A 43 -5.25 1.45 8.95
C GLU A 43 -4.98 0.24 8.04
N PRO A 44 -5.98 -0.20 7.26
CA PRO A 44 -5.84 -1.41 6.44
C PRO A 44 -5.16 -1.16 5.08
N VAL A 45 -4.67 0.07 4.79
CA VAL A 45 -4.15 0.43 3.47
C VAL A 45 -2.98 -0.45 3.06
N SER A 46 -2.02 -0.69 3.97
CA SER A 46 -0.88 -1.57 3.71
C SER A 46 -1.31 -2.98 3.32
N LEU A 47 -2.34 -3.52 4.00
CA LEU A 47 -2.93 -4.81 3.66
C LEU A 47 -3.50 -4.82 2.23
N PHE A 48 -4.31 -3.81 1.86
CA PHE A 48 -4.91 -3.73 0.54
C PHE A 48 -3.86 -3.58 -0.57
N VAL A 49 -2.85 -2.73 -0.39
CA VAL A 49 -1.76 -2.56 -1.35
C VAL A 49 -1.02 -3.87 -1.60
N MET A 50 -0.68 -4.62 -0.54
CA MET A 50 -0.03 -5.93 -0.68
C MET A 50 -0.93 -6.94 -1.39
N LEU A 51 -2.22 -6.98 -1.05
CA LEU A 51 -3.21 -7.87 -1.68
C LEU A 51 -3.36 -7.58 -3.17
N PHE A 52 -3.46 -6.30 -3.56
CA PHE A 52 -3.56 -5.89 -4.95
C PHE A 52 -2.30 -6.25 -5.74
N ALA A 53 -1.11 -6.02 -5.16
CA ALA A 53 0.15 -6.37 -5.78
C ALA A 53 0.27 -7.88 -6.05
N VAL A 54 -0.17 -8.71 -5.10
CA VAL A 54 -0.14 -10.17 -5.24
C VAL A 54 -1.21 -10.69 -6.21
N ALA A 55 -2.43 -10.12 -6.17
CA ALA A 55 -3.56 -10.61 -6.97
C ALA A 55 -3.51 -10.12 -8.42
N PHE A 56 -3.09 -8.88 -8.67
CA PHE A 56 -3.19 -8.23 -9.98
C PHE A 56 -1.82 -7.89 -10.61
N GLY A 57 -0.73 -8.12 -9.88
CA GLY A 57 0.62 -7.81 -10.36
C GLY A 57 0.76 -6.32 -10.74
N LYS A 58 1.21 -6.05 -11.97
CA LYS A 58 1.40 -4.66 -12.45
C LYS A 58 0.09 -3.85 -12.49
N LYS A 59 -1.07 -4.50 -12.66
CA LYS A 59 -2.36 -3.82 -12.67
C LYS A 59 -2.79 -3.31 -11.29
N ALA A 60 -2.11 -3.70 -10.22
CA ALA A 60 -2.34 -3.15 -8.87
C ALA A 60 -2.19 -1.63 -8.79
N VAL A 61 -1.44 -1.03 -9.71
CA VAL A 61 -1.28 0.42 -9.82
C VAL A 61 -2.63 1.15 -9.91
N TYR A 62 -3.63 0.58 -10.58
CA TYR A 62 -4.92 1.24 -10.76
C TYR A 62 -5.70 1.43 -9.45
N PRO A 63 -6.02 0.39 -8.65
CA PRO A 63 -6.73 0.59 -7.38
C PRO A 63 -5.89 1.35 -6.35
N ILE A 64 -4.55 1.20 -6.34
CA ILE A 64 -3.66 1.92 -5.43
C ILE A 64 -3.70 3.43 -5.71
N TYR A 65 -3.51 3.85 -6.96
CA TYR A 65 -3.50 5.28 -7.28
C TYR A 65 -4.88 5.91 -7.34
N LEU A 66 -5.93 5.11 -7.55
CA LEU A 66 -7.29 5.60 -7.32
C LEU A 66 -7.51 5.94 -5.84
N TYR A 67 -7.05 5.10 -4.92
CA TYR A 67 -7.07 5.42 -3.49
C TYR A 67 -6.31 6.73 -3.20
N VAL A 68 -5.10 6.90 -3.74
CA VAL A 68 -4.31 8.13 -3.56
C VAL A 68 -5.03 9.36 -4.14
N LEU A 69 -5.70 9.20 -5.28
CA LEU A 69 -6.52 10.27 -5.88
C LEU A 69 -7.71 10.64 -4.98
N LEU A 70 -8.39 9.67 -4.39
CA LEU A 70 -9.48 9.93 -3.45
C LEU A 70 -8.97 10.66 -2.20
N GLU A 71 -7.81 10.28 -1.65
CA GLU A 71 -7.17 11.04 -0.56
C GLU A 71 -6.95 12.50 -0.93
N LEU A 72 -6.44 12.75 -2.14
CA LEU A 72 -6.22 14.11 -2.64
C LEU A 72 -7.53 14.89 -2.78
N LEU A 73 -8.58 14.27 -3.31
CA LEU A 73 -9.88 14.92 -3.55
C LEU A 73 -10.62 15.24 -2.26
N PHE A 74 -10.53 14.38 -1.24
CA PHE A 74 -11.28 14.56 0.01
C PHE A 74 -10.54 15.40 1.04
N PHE A 75 -9.21 15.29 1.13
CA PHE A 75 -8.42 15.99 2.16
C PHE A 75 -7.61 17.16 1.59
N GLY A 76 -7.63 17.36 0.28
CA GLY A 76 -6.88 18.43 -0.39
C GLY A 76 -5.39 18.12 -0.55
N LEU A 77 -4.66 19.13 -1.06
CA LEU A 77 -3.21 19.02 -1.27
C LEU A 77 -2.45 19.14 0.04
N GLY A 78 -1.66 18.13 0.35
CA GLY A 78 -0.75 18.09 1.48
C GLY A 78 0.56 17.39 1.12
N THR A 79 1.58 17.54 1.95
CA THR A 79 2.90 16.90 1.75
C THR A 79 2.80 15.38 1.69
N TRP A 80 1.85 14.79 2.43
CA TRP A 80 1.57 13.34 2.41
C TRP A 80 1.14 12.83 1.03
N ASN A 81 0.48 13.64 0.20
CA ASN A 81 0.10 13.21 -1.15
C ASN A 81 1.34 12.94 -2.02
N ILE A 82 2.39 13.77 -1.88
CA ILE A 82 3.66 13.56 -2.59
C ILE A 82 4.32 12.27 -2.11
N MET A 83 4.32 12.04 -0.79
CA MET A 83 4.85 10.82 -0.19
C MET A 83 4.09 9.57 -0.68
N TYR A 84 2.77 9.63 -0.75
CA TYR A 84 1.92 8.51 -1.20
C TYR A 84 2.14 8.12 -2.66
N LEU A 85 2.65 9.03 -3.50
CA LEU A 85 2.97 8.71 -4.90
C LEU A 85 4.04 7.62 -5.03
N TYR A 86 4.97 7.50 -4.08
CA TYR A 86 6.03 6.49 -4.15
C TYR A 86 5.98 5.45 -3.03
N ILE A 87 5.54 5.81 -1.83
CA ILE A 87 5.55 4.90 -0.66
C ILE A 87 4.72 3.65 -0.93
N TRP A 88 3.50 3.82 -1.46
CA TRP A 88 2.64 2.68 -1.82
C TRP A 88 3.20 1.86 -2.97
N GLY A 89 3.94 2.48 -3.88
CA GLY A 89 4.69 1.80 -4.93
C GLY A 89 5.80 0.91 -4.38
N ILE A 90 6.55 1.39 -3.37
CA ILE A 90 7.59 0.61 -2.68
C ILE A 90 6.98 -0.64 -2.04
N LEU A 91 5.88 -0.49 -1.29
CA LEU A 91 5.20 -1.63 -0.68
C LEU A 91 4.65 -2.61 -1.72
N ALA A 92 4.05 -2.09 -2.79
CA ALA A 92 3.53 -2.93 -3.87
C ALA A 92 4.64 -3.75 -4.56
N LEU A 93 5.81 -3.14 -4.80
CA LEU A 93 6.97 -3.84 -5.37
C LEU A 93 7.52 -4.92 -4.42
N ALA A 94 7.65 -4.61 -3.13
CA ALA A 94 8.08 -5.57 -2.12
C ALA A 94 7.11 -6.76 -2.03
N ALA A 95 5.81 -6.49 -1.97
CA ALA A 95 4.77 -7.52 -1.93
C ALA A 95 4.75 -8.37 -3.22
N TYR A 96 4.92 -7.74 -4.39
CA TYR A 96 5.02 -8.45 -5.66
C TYR A 96 6.24 -9.36 -5.73
N GLY A 97 7.38 -8.92 -5.20
CA GLY A 97 8.58 -9.76 -5.06
C GLY A 97 8.35 -10.98 -4.18
N CYS A 98 7.58 -10.80 -3.11
CA CYS A 98 7.24 -11.86 -2.14
C CYS A 98 5.97 -12.67 -2.52
N ARG A 99 5.41 -12.51 -3.73
CA ARG A 99 4.11 -13.12 -4.11
C ARG A 99 4.02 -14.65 -3.98
N GLY A 100 5.17 -15.33 -4.00
CA GLY A 100 5.27 -16.78 -3.76
C GLY A 100 5.22 -17.19 -2.28
N MET A 101 5.22 -16.23 -1.38
CA MET A 101 5.17 -16.51 0.07
C MET A 101 3.77 -16.96 0.47
N GLU A 102 3.68 -18.10 1.14
CA GLU A 102 2.41 -18.69 1.61
C GLU A 102 2.17 -18.45 3.10
N ASN A 103 3.25 -18.27 3.86
CA ASN A 103 3.19 -18.12 5.31
C ASN A 103 2.53 -16.78 5.72
N PRO A 104 1.42 -16.79 6.46
CA PRO A 104 0.77 -15.56 6.95
C PRO A 104 1.68 -14.71 7.82
N LEU A 105 2.55 -15.32 8.62
CA LEU A 105 3.51 -14.61 9.46
C LEU A 105 4.49 -13.77 8.62
N GLY A 106 4.95 -14.31 7.48
CA GLY A 106 5.82 -13.55 6.57
C GLY A 106 5.15 -12.28 6.05
N TRP A 107 3.86 -12.36 5.70
CA TRP A 107 3.08 -11.18 5.28
C TRP A 107 2.87 -10.18 6.41
N ALA A 108 2.64 -10.67 7.63
CA ALA A 108 2.54 -9.82 8.82
C ALA A 108 3.86 -9.08 9.10
N ILE A 109 4.99 -9.79 9.00
CA ILE A 109 6.33 -9.20 9.17
C ILE A 109 6.59 -8.13 8.09
N LEU A 110 6.31 -8.43 6.81
CA LEU A 110 6.48 -7.47 5.73
C LEU A 110 5.66 -6.20 5.98
N SER A 111 4.40 -6.35 6.37
CA SER A 111 3.49 -5.24 6.67
C SER A 111 3.95 -4.43 7.89
N GLY A 112 4.35 -5.12 8.95
CA GLY A 112 4.86 -4.49 10.17
C GLY A 112 6.16 -3.73 9.94
N CYS A 113 7.14 -4.34 9.25
CA CYS A 113 8.38 -3.68 8.88
C CYS A 113 8.15 -2.44 8.01
N PHE A 114 7.20 -2.51 7.06
CA PHE A 114 6.83 -1.35 6.26
C PHE A 114 6.26 -0.23 7.14
N GLY A 115 5.37 -0.55 8.10
CA GLY A 115 4.84 0.42 9.06
C GLY A 115 5.91 1.05 9.93
N LEU A 116 6.89 0.26 10.41
CA LEU A 116 8.01 0.74 11.20
C LEU A 116 8.94 1.69 10.43
N LEU A 117 9.06 1.48 9.12
CA LEU A 117 9.92 2.28 8.24
C LEU A 117 9.16 3.43 7.56
N PHE A 118 7.88 3.62 7.87
CA PHE A 118 7.04 4.58 7.18
C PHE A 118 7.56 6.02 7.29
N GLY A 119 7.96 6.44 8.49
CA GLY A 119 8.58 7.75 8.72
C GLY A 119 9.89 7.92 7.95
N ALA A 120 10.72 6.87 7.86
CA ALA A 120 11.94 6.89 7.06
C ALA A 120 11.65 7.04 5.56
N PHE A 121 10.58 6.41 5.05
CA PHE A 121 10.15 6.60 3.67
C PHE A 121 9.61 8.01 3.39
N CYS A 122 9.11 8.72 4.40
CA CYS A 122 8.71 10.12 4.29
C CYS A 122 9.90 11.08 4.20
N ALA A 123 11.06 10.71 4.75
CA ALA A 123 12.24 11.56 4.88
C ALA A 123 12.71 12.26 3.58
N PRO A 124 12.68 11.65 2.37
CA PRO A 124 13.08 12.34 1.14
C PRO A 124 12.29 13.63 0.87
N VAL A 125 10.98 13.62 1.11
CA VAL A 125 10.13 14.81 0.96
C VAL A 125 10.41 15.80 2.07
N ASP A 126 10.60 15.34 3.30
CA ASP A 126 10.90 16.19 4.44
C ASP A 126 12.27 16.89 4.28
N VAL A 127 13.27 16.20 3.70
CA VAL A 127 14.55 16.81 3.33
C VAL A 127 14.38 17.92 2.29
N ALA A 128 13.53 17.71 1.29
CA ALA A 128 13.26 18.70 0.26
C ALA A 128 12.55 19.96 0.81
N ILE A 129 11.76 19.81 1.87
CA ILE A 129 11.01 20.91 2.49
C ILE A 129 11.86 21.71 3.48
N GLY A 130 12.56 21.05 4.38
CA GLY A 130 13.24 21.69 5.52
C GLY A 130 14.69 21.30 5.73
N GLY A 131 15.27 20.54 4.81
CA GLY A 131 16.64 20.04 4.92
C GLY A 131 16.80 18.82 5.83
N VAL A 132 18.02 18.31 5.91
CA VAL A 132 18.33 17.05 6.63
C VAL A 132 17.99 17.14 8.11
N GLY A 133 18.31 18.26 8.78
CA GLY A 133 18.02 18.45 10.21
C GLY A 133 16.52 18.36 10.52
N TYR A 134 15.69 18.98 9.69
CA TYR A 134 14.23 18.90 9.80
C TYR A 134 13.73 17.46 9.62
N ALA A 135 14.18 16.78 8.58
CA ALA A 135 13.77 15.40 8.29
C ALA A 135 14.13 14.43 9.43
N VAL A 136 15.35 14.54 9.97
CA VAL A 136 15.80 13.72 11.10
C VAL A 136 14.96 14.00 12.36
N SER A 137 14.76 15.27 12.69
CA SER A 137 13.95 15.65 13.86
C SER A 137 12.52 15.15 13.75
N LYS A 138 11.92 15.29 12.55
CA LYS A 138 10.55 14.83 12.27
C LYS A 138 10.44 13.31 12.34
N TRP A 139 11.40 12.58 11.78
CA TRP A 139 11.43 11.12 11.86
C TRP A 139 11.57 10.63 13.31
N ILE A 140 12.50 11.19 14.10
CA ILE A 140 12.68 10.82 15.51
C ILE A 140 11.39 11.06 16.31
N SER A 141 10.75 12.22 16.13
CA SER A 141 9.46 12.52 16.80
C SER A 141 8.32 11.63 16.31
N GLY A 142 8.44 11.07 15.12
CA GLY A 142 7.47 10.14 14.51
C GLY A 142 7.60 8.68 14.97
N ILE A 143 8.71 8.29 15.63
CA ILE A 143 8.96 6.90 16.03
C ILE A 143 7.79 6.26 16.81
N PRO A 144 7.13 6.92 17.78
CA PRO A 144 5.97 6.33 18.46
C PRO A 144 4.82 6.00 17.51
N PHE A 145 4.61 6.81 16.49
CA PHE A 145 3.59 6.58 15.46
C PHE A 145 4.00 5.42 14.54
N ASP A 146 5.28 5.32 14.17
CA ASP A 146 5.80 4.21 13.37
C ASP A 146 5.68 2.87 14.12
N ILE A 147 5.90 2.85 15.45
CA ILE A 147 5.69 1.65 16.29
C ILE A 147 4.21 1.25 16.30
N THR A 148 3.31 2.21 16.45
CA THR A 148 1.86 1.94 16.41
C THR A 148 1.44 1.42 15.04
N HIS A 149 1.97 2.03 13.96
CA HIS A 149 1.73 1.60 12.59
C HIS A 149 2.28 0.19 12.33
N CYS A 150 3.47 -0.13 12.86
CA CYS A 150 4.04 -1.47 12.81
C CYS A 150 3.12 -2.51 13.45
N ALA A 151 2.69 -2.25 14.68
CA ALA A 151 1.83 -3.18 15.43
C ALA A 151 0.47 -3.37 14.75
N GLY A 152 -0.19 -2.28 14.34
CA GLY A 152 -1.47 -2.32 13.62
C GLY A 152 -1.37 -3.08 12.31
N ASN A 153 -0.38 -2.75 11.48
CA ASN A 153 -0.14 -3.41 10.21
C ASN A 153 0.18 -4.90 10.36
N PHE A 154 0.99 -5.26 11.37
CA PHE A 154 1.31 -6.66 11.66
C PHE A 154 0.05 -7.45 11.99
N VAL A 155 -0.77 -6.97 12.94
CA VAL A 155 -1.98 -7.68 13.38
C VAL A 155 -3.00 -7.78 12.24
N ILE A 156 -3.26 -6.68 11.55
CA ILE A 156 -4.20 -6.64 10.42
C ILE A 156 -3.78 -7.62 9.33
N ALA A 157 -2.51 -7.62 8.93
CA ALA A 157 -2.01 -8.53 7.91
C ALA A 157 -2.01 -9.99 8.38
N PHE A 158 -1.63 -10.26 9.62
CA PHE A 158 -1.62 -11.62 10.17
C PHE A 158 -3.01 -12.27 10.11
N VAL A 159 -4.03 -11.52 10.48
CA VAL A 159 -5.41 -12.03 10.54
C VAL A 159 -6.08 -12.06 9.16
N LEU A 160 -5.94 -10.98 8.38
CA LEU A 160 -6.79 -10.75 7.21
C LEU A 160 -6.12 -11.08 5.87
N PHE A 161 -4.79 -11.15 5.77
CA PHE A 161 -4.13 -11.32 4.48
C PHE A 161 -4.53 -12.63 3.79
N ARG A 162 -4.48 -13.75 4.49
CA ARG A 162 -4.78 -15.07 3.92
C ARG A 162 -6.23 -15.20 3.41
N PRO A 163 -7.27 -14.92 4.21
CA PRO A 163 -8.65 -15.02 3.74
C PRO A 163 -8.95 -14.06 2.59
N MET A 164 -8.47 -12.82 2.65
CA MET A 164 -8.70 -11.83 1.61
C MET A 164 -7.95 -12.16 0.30
N ARG A 165 -6.72 -12.69 0.39
CA ARG A 165 -5.98 -13.19 -0.78
C ARG A 165 -6.77 -14.28 -1.50
N GLN A 166 -7.37 -15.21 -0.78
CA GLN A 166 -8.18 -16.27 -1.37
C GLN A 166 -9.42 -15.73 -2.09
N MET A 167 -10.09 -14.74 -1.50
CA MET A 167 -11.25 -14.07 -2.12
C MET A 167 -10.85 -13.33 -3.40
N LEU A 168 -9.80 -12.51 -3.36
CA LEU A 168 -9.34 -11.76 -4.53
C LEU A 168 -8.85 -12.67 -5.67
N THR A 169 -8.20 -13.79 -5.34
CA THR A 169 -7.76 -14.76 -6.34
C THR A 169 -8.94 -15.40 -7.06
N LYS A 170 -10.05 -15.66 -6.37
CA LYS A 170 -11.28 -16.17 -6.98
C LYS A 170 -11.91 -15.14 -7.91
N LEU A 171 -11.98 -13.87 -7.49
CA LEU A 171 -12.53 -12.78 -8.31
C LEU A 171 -11.72 -12.53 -9.60
N ASN A 172 -10.41 -12.68 -9.53
CA ASN A 172 -9.53 -12.48 -10.68
C ASN A 172 -9.58 -13.62 -11.72
N LYS A 173 -10.05 -14.81 -11.33
CA LYS A 173 -10.18 -15.98 -12.22
C LYS A 173 -11.52 -16.05 -12.98
N GLN A 174 -12.50 -15.34 -12.52
CA GLN A 174 -13.81 -15.22 -13.20
C GLN A 174 -13.75 -14.15 -14.30
#